data_8c5cbc0117cc5b718f499f468d0d6630
#
_entry.id   8c5cbc0117cc5b718f499f468d0d6630
#
_cell.length_a   1.000
_cell.length_b   1.000
_cell.length_c   1.000
_cell.angle_alpha   90.00
_cell.angle_beta   90.00
_cell.angle_gamma   90.00
#
_symmetry.space_group_name_H-M   'P 1'
#
loop_
_entity.id
_entity.type
_entity.pdbx_description
1 polymer ?
#
loop_
_entity_poly.entity_id
_entity_poly.type
_entity_poly.pdbx_seq_one_letter_code
_entity_poly.pdbx_strand_id
1 'polypeptide(L)'
;MPSTHRQLPSAPRRPWRMFACAALLLLAPACRGLGKYTWVDDYQEKPPPVDAAYRIAAGDLLNIRVWNQESLTTQARVREDGRISLLFLDDVEAAGHTPAMLSQQIQTRLKDYINHPVVTVALEMARPIKVTMVGEVNRIGPLEIDPGASVLEALAGAGGFTEYAHKDRIFVMRQEDGAAPERIRFRYDDLIHAEGRAPTFRLRPGDVVVVE
;
A
#
# COMPACT_ATOMS: atom_id res chain seq x y z
N MET A 1 -11.76 82.61 74.34
CA MET A 1 -10.89 81.44 74.25
C MET A 1 -11.52 80.49 73.27
N PRO A 2 -10.95 80.32 72.11
CA PRO A 2 -11.59 79.57 71.03
C PRO A 2 -11.23 78.10 71.08
N SER A 3 -12.24 77.29 70.92
CA SER A 3 -12.19 75.82 70.83
C SER A 3 -11.83 75.42 69.44
N THR A 4 -10.69 74.72 69.30
CA THR A 4 -10.18 74.20 68.05
C THR A 4 -10.88 72.90 67.71
N HIS A 5 -11.79 72.94 66.76
CA HIS A 5 -12.36 71.71 66.14
C HIS A 5 -11.34 71.13 65.17
N ARG A 6 -10.83 69.97 65.52
CA ARG A 6 -9.98 69.15 64.68
C ARG A 6 -10.86 68.36 63.74
N GLN A 7 -10.83 68.73 62.45
CA GLN A 7 -11.49 67.98 61.43
C GLN A 7 -10.63 66.75 61.07
N LEU A 8 -11.23 65.56 61.11
CA LEU A 8 -10.66 64.30 60.60
C LEU A 8 -10.80 64.23 59.08
N PRO A 9 -9.78 63.80 58.35
CA PRO A 9 -9.92 63.68 56.95
C PRO A 9 -10.75 62.45 56.57
N SER A 10 -11.71 62.65 55.66
CA SER A 10 -12.56 61.64 55.09
C SER A 10 -11.74 60.72 54.13
N ALA A 11 -11.75 59.44 54.45
CA ALA A 11 -11.16 58.42 53.58
C ALA A 11 -11.88 58.29 52.19
N PRO A 12 -11.16 58.17 51.07
CA PRO A 12 -11.82 58.02 49.80
C PRO A 12 -12.43 56.63 49.70
N ARG A 13 -13.73 56.55 49.40
CA ARG A 13 -14.44 55.33 49.00
C ARG A 13 -13.91 54.83 47.67
N ARG A 14 -13.18 53.72 47.72
CA ARG A 14 -12.81 52.97 46.52
C ARG A 14 -14.06 52.32 45.85
N PRO A 15 -14.37 52.58 44.61
CA PRO A 15 -15.43 51.84 43.93
C PRO A 15 -14.93 50.41 43.72
N TRP A 16 -15.64 49.45 44.29
CA TRP A 16 -15.43 47.99 44.02
C TRP A 16 -15.90 47.69 42.62
N ARG A 17 -14.95 47.73 41.71
CA ARG A 17 -15.19 47.24 40.39
C ARG A 17 -15.30 45.72 40.45
N MET A 18 -16.52 45.22 40.35
CA MET A 18 -16.82 43.82 40.06
C MET A 18 -16.19 43.44 38.72
N PHE A 19 -15.06 42.80 38.79
CA PHE A 19 -14.55 42.06 37.63
C PHE A 19 -15.42 40.82 37.51
N ALA A 20 -16.48 40.90 36.69
CA ALA A 20 -17.15 39.75 36.16
C ALA A 20 -16.19 39.08 35.14
N CYS A 21 -15.38 38.14 35.61
CA CYS A 21 -14.68 37.21 34.75
C CYS A 21 -15.70 36.36 34.00
N ALA A 22 -16.17 36.85 32.86
CA ALA A 22 -16.81 36.01 31.87
C ALA A 22 -15.73 35.05 31.31
N ALA A 23 -15.61 33.89 31.97
CA ALA A 23 -14.88 32.75 31.41
C ALA A 23 -15.66 32.25 30.19
N LEU A 24 -15.42 32.85 29.04
CA LEU A 24 -15.86 32.37 27.75
C LEU A 24 -15.04 31.12 27.46
N LEU A 25 -15.56 29.95 27.88
CA LEU A 25 -15.08 28.65 27.43
C LEU A 25 -15.25 28.60 25.93
N LEU A 26 -14.17 28.91 25.21
CA LEU A 26 -14.00 28.57 23.81
C LEU A 26 -14.01 27.04 23.71
N LEU A 27 -15.19 26.45 23.54
CA LEU A 27 -15.35 25.13 22.98
C LEU A 27 -14.83 25.24 21.54
N ALA A 28 -13.52 25.09 21.35
CA ALA A 28 -12.97 24.82 20.06
C ALA A 28 -13.56 23.47 19.62
N PRO A 29 -14.31 23.41 18.51
CA PRO A 29 -14.68 22.11 17.95
C PRO A 29 -13.37 21.41 17.63
N ALA A 30 -13.08 20.34 18.36
CA ALA A 30 -12.01 19.43 17.99
C ALA A 30 -12.44 18.76 16.67
N CYS A 31 -12.30 19.49 15.58
CA CYS A 31 -12.29 18.86 14.26
C CYS A 31 -11.15 17.84 14.29
N ARG A 32 -11.48 16.59 14.60
CA ARG A 32 -10.62 15.46 14.27
C ARG A 32 -10.48 15.49 12.76
N GLY A 33 -9.50 16.25 12.27
CA GLY A 33 -9.17 16.28 10.86
C GLY A 33 -8.86 14.85 10.44
N LEU A 34 -9.25 14.49 9.23
CA LEU A 34 -8.97 13.20 8.59
C LEU A 34 -7.47 12.86 8.50
N GLY A 35 -6.60 13.64 9.16
CA GLY A 35 -5.15 13.58 9.01
C GLY A 35 -4.68 14.15 7.66
N LYS A 36 -3.38 14.17 7.47
CA LYS A 36 -2.80 14.59 6.17
C LYS A 36 -2.97 13.43 5.18
N TYR A 37 -3.48 13.73 4.00
CA TYR A 37 -3.64 12.76 2.91
C TYR A 37 -3.43 13.46 1.55
N THR A 38 -3.15 12.66 0.54
CA THR A 38 -3.07 13.07 -0.87
C THR A 38 -4.24 12.41 -1.60
N TRP A 39 -4.97 13.15 -2.45
CA TRP A 39 -5.95 12.52 -3.32
C TRP A 39 -5.28 11.64 -4.36
N VAL A 40 -5.93 10.56 -4.77
CA VAL A 40 -5.37 9.65 -5.80
C VAL A 40 -5.09 10.37 -7.11
N ASP A 41 -5.86 11.39 -7.46
CA ASP A 41 -5.66 12.19 -8.67
C ASP A 41 -4.41 13.07 -8.60
N ASP A 42 -4.05 13.53 -7.41
CA ASP A 42 -2.85 14.32 -7.13
C ASP A 42 -1.62 13.44 -6.82
N TYR A 43 -1.85 12.15 -6.56
CA TYR A 43 -0.78 11.22 -6.24
C TYR A 43 0.11 10.96 -7.44
N GLN A 44 1.40 11.26 -7.31
CA GLN A 44 2.39 10.97 -8.33
C GLN A 44 3.09 9.66 -7.98
N GLU A 45 2.71 8.62 -8.70
CA GLU A 45 3.42 7.36 -8.59
C GLU A 45 4.84 7.52 -9.11
N LYS A 46 5.84 7.22 -8.27
CA LYS A 46 7.21 7.16 -8.75
C LYS A 46 7.32 6.07 -9.81
N PRO A 47 7.73 6.40 -11.03
CA PRO A 47 7.90 5.38 -12.03
C PRO A 47 8.91 4.34 -11.53
N PRO A 48 8.70 3.05 -11.81
CA PRO A 48 9.70 2.05 -11.53
C PRO A 48 11.01 2.44 -12.25
N PRO A 49 12.18 2.08 -11.69
CA PRO A 49 13.46 2.34 -12.35
C PRO A 49 13.40 1.84 -13.81
N VAL A 50 13.97 2.60 -14.74
CA VAL A 50 13.92 2.32 -16.18
C VAL A 50 14.42 0.91 -16.53
N ASP A 51 15.24 0.30 -15.66
CA ASP A 51 15.77 -1.06 -15.79
C ASP A 51 15.02 -2.11 -14.93
N ALA A 52 13.81 -1.82 -14.49
CA ALA A 52 13.03 -2.75 -13.69
C ALA A 52 12.41 -3.86 -14.56
N ALA A 53 13.26 -4.62 -15.24
CA ALA A 53 12.85 -5.92 -15.77
C ALA A 53 12.34 -6.79 -14.60
N TYR A 54 11.20 -7.45 -14.81
CA TYR A 54 10.65 -8.36 -13.81
C TYR A 54 11.71 -9.34 -13.33
N ARG A 55 11.88 -9.46 -12.03
CA ARG A 55 12.75 -10.45 -11.41
C ARG A 55 11.91 -11.55 -10.79
N ILE A 56 12.20 -12.75 -11.21
CA ILE A 56 11.58 -13.98 -10.70
C ILE A 56 11.74 -14.03 -9.19
N ALA A 57 10.69 -14.45 -8.49
CA ALA A 57 10.68 -14.55 -7.05
C ALA A 57 10.13 -15.92 -6.59
N ALA A 58 10.41 -16.29 -5.34
CA ALA A 58 9.83 -17.48 -4.75
C ALA A 58 8.28 -17.42 -4.80
N GLY A 59 7.65 -18.53 -5.20
CA GLY A 59 6.21 -18.65 -5.41
C GLY A 59 5.75 -18.45 -6.85
N ASP A 60 6.55 -17.83 -7.71
CA ASP A 60 6.22 -17.67 -9.13
C ASP A 60 6.10 -19.02 -9.85
N LEU A 61 5.17 -19.11 -10.79
CA LEU A 61 5.03 -20.23 -11.70
C LEU A 61 5.62 -19.85 -13.05
N LEU A 62 6.62 -20.62 -13.49
CA LEU A 62 7.32 -20.42 -14.75
C LEU A 62 6.92 -21.50 -15.74
N ASN A 63 6.76 -21.12 -17.00
CA ASN A 63 6.62 -22.03 -18.13
C ASN A 63 7.96 -22.08 -18.88
N ILE A 64 8.59 -23.24 -18.86
CA ILE A 64 9.90 -23.48 -19.46
C ILE A 64 9.69 -24.38 -20.66
N ARG A 65 9.99 -23.86 -21.84
CA ARG A 65 9.86 -24.59 -23.11
C ARG A 65 11.23 -24.84 -23.75
N VAL A 66 11.47 -26.07 -24.07
CA VAL A 66 12.67 -26.48 -24.84
C VAL A 66 12.23 -26.88 -26.21
N TRP A 67 12.70 -26.14 -27.23
CA TRP A 67 12.30 -26.40 -28.63
C TRP A 67 12.60 -27.82 -29.06
N ASN A 68 11.62 -28.46 -29.68
CA ASN A 68 11.67 -29.84 -30.18
C ASN A 68 12.02 -30.90 -29.11
N GLN A 69 11.73 -30.58 -27.83
CA GLN A 69 11.95 -31.48 -26.67
C GLN A 69 10.76 -31.36 -25.71
N GLU A 70 9.64 -32.00 -26.04
CA GLU A 70 8.42 -31.95 -25.24
C GLU A 70 8.61 -32.51 -23.82
N SER A 71 9.46 -33.57 -23.70
CA SER A 71 9.76 -34.17 -22.39
C SER A 71 10.48 -33.24 -21.41
N LEU A 72 11.10 -32.18 -21.92
CA LEU A 72 11.79 -31.17 -21.10
C LEU A 72 10.96 -29.88 -20.95
N THR A 73 9.87 -29.75 -21.69
CA THR A 73 8.94 -28.64 -21.54
C THR A 73 8.08 -28.87 -20.29
N THR A 74 8.15 -27.95 -19.34
CA THR A 74 7.49 -28.11 -18.05
C THR A 74 7.12 -26.78 -17.42
N GLN A 75 6.13 -26.83 -16.53
CA GLN A 75 5.84 -25.76 -15.58
C GLN A 75 6.62 -26.03 -14.30
N ALA A 76 7.32 -25.02 -13.81
CA ALA A 76 8.08 -25.10 -12.58
C ALA A 76 7.72 -23.96 -11.64
N ARG A 77 7.34 -24.30 -10.41
CA ARG A 77 7.14 -23.29 -9.36
C ARG A 77 8.48 -23.01 -8.69
N VAL A 78 8.77 -21.73 -8.52
CA VAL A 78 9.96 -21.30 -7.76
C VAL A 78 9.72 -21.57 -6.29
N ARG A 79 10.59 -22.41 -5.72
CA ARG A 79 10.52 -22.80 -4.29
C ARG A 79 10.92 -21.64 -3.38
N GLU A 80 10.68 -21.80 -2.07
CA GLU A 80 11.06 -20.80 -1.05
C GLU A 80 12.58 -20.53 -0.99
N ASP A 81 13.40 -21.51 -1.40
CA ASP A 81 14.85 -21.37 -1.52
C ASP A 81 15.29 -20.63 -2.80
N GLY A 82 14.33 -20.16 -3.61
CA GLY A 82 14.58 -19.42 -4.85
C GLY A 82 14.95 -20.30 -6.04
N ARG A 83 14.85 -21.63 -5.93
CA ARG A 83 15.25 -22.57 -6.98
C ARG A 83 14.06 -23.24 -7.65
N ILE A 84 14.29 -23.75 -8.86
CA ILE A 84 13.39 -24.62 -9.59
C ILE A 84 14.09 -25.96 -9.83
N SER A 85 13.34 -27.05 -9.82
CA SER A 85 13.87 -28.39 -10.17
C SER A 85 13.48 -28.75 -11.57
N LEU A 86 14.47 -29.09 -12.39
CA LEU A 86 14.29 -29.43 -13.79
C LEU A 86 14.88 -30.79 -14.10
N LEU A 87 14.27 -31.50 -15.03
CA LEU A 87 14.80 -32.78 -15.50
C LEU A 87 16.22 -32.59 -16.09
N PHE A 88 17.15 -33.45 -15.72
CA PHE A 88 18.59 -33.45 -16.07
C PHE A 88 19.45 -32.33 -15.47
N LEU A 89 18.84 -31.23 -14.99
CA LEU A 89 19.60 -30.08 -14.48
C LEU A 89 19.52 -29.96 -12.95
N ASP A 90 18.72 -30.83 -12.33
CA ASP A 90 18.44 -30.78 -10.89
C ASP A 90 17.96 -29.39 -10.46
N ASP A 91 18.57 -28.80 -9.46
CA ASP A 91 18.21 -27.50 -8.91
C ASP A 91 18.91 -26.35 -9.67
N VAL A 92 18.11 -25.45 -10.21
CA VAL A 92 18.53 -24.23 -10.92
C VAL A 92 18.08 -23.01 -10.14
N GLU A 93 18.98 -22.10 -9.88
CA GLU A 93 18.66 -20.82 -9.23
C GLU A 93 17.84 -19.94 -10.18
N ALA A 94 16.64 -19.56 -9.74
CA ALA A 94 15.69 -18.79 -10.54
C ALA A 94 15.40 -17.41 -9.94
N ALA A 95 15.28 -17.31 -8.61
CA ALA A 95 14.98 -16.07 -7.95
C ALA A 95 16.05 -15.00 -8.18
N GLY A 96 15.62 -13.75 -8.39
CA GLY A 96 16.50 -12.62 -8.68
C GLY A 96 16.93 -12.50 -10.15
N HIS A 97 16.77 -13.55 -10.94
CA HIS A 97 17.02 -13.54 -12.38
C HIS A 97 15.82 -13.00 -13.15
N THR A 98 16.07 -12.41 -14.32
CA THR A 98 15.00 -12.18 -15.29
C THR A 98 14.69 -13.48 -16.05
N PRO A 99 13.50 -13.63 -16.65
CA PRO A 99 13.20 -14.79 -17.49
C PRO A 99 14.23 -15.03 -18.61
N ALA A 100 14.76 -13.96 -19.19
CA ALA A 100 15.80 -14.03 -20.22
C ALA A 100 17.14 -14.57 -19.66
N MET A 101 17.57 -14.11 -18.49
CA MET A 101 18.79 -14.61 -17.83
C MET A 101 18.65 -16.09 -17.46
N LEU A 102 17.48 -16.47 -16.88
CA LEU A 102 17.22 -17.86 -16.55
C LEU A 102 17.19 -18.76 -17.80
N SER A 103 16.59 -18.26 -18.88
CA SER A 103 16.61 -18.97 -20.19
C SER A 103 18.04 -19.27 -20.67
N GLN A 104 18.92 -18.28 -20.64
CA GLN A 104 20.34 -18.44 -21.00
C GLN A 104 21.07 -19.43 -20.08
N GLN A 105 20.81 -19.37 -18.79
CA GLN A 105 21.42 -20.27 -17.81
C GLN A 105 21.02 -21.71 -18.06
N ILE A 106 19.71 -21.98 -18.26
CA ILE A 106 19.18 -23.31 -18.56
C ILE A 106 19.74 -23.79 -19.90
N GLN A 107 19.73 -22.93 -20.92
CA GLN A 107 20.27 -23.25 -22.24
C GLN A 107 21.77 -23.67 -22.18
N THR A 108 22.55 -22.96 -21.38
CA THR A 108 23.98 -23.28 -21.23
C THR A 108 24.18 -24.64 -20.57
N ARG A 109 23.43 -24.97 -19.51
CA ARG A 109 23.53 -26.28 -18.83
C ARG A 109 23.01 -27.42 -19.67
N LEU A 110 21.98 -27.21 -20.51
CA LEU A 110 21.43 -28.25 -21.39
C LEU A 110 22.35 -28.62 -22.55
N LYS A 111 23.38 -27.84 -22.89
CA LYS A 111 24.36 -28.16 -23.93
C LYS A 111 25.12 -29.45 -23.66
N ASP A 112 25.24 -29.85 -22.39
CA ASP A 112 25.91 -31.11 -22.02
C ASP A 112 25.05 -32.34 -22.34
N TYR A 113 23.75 -32.15 -22.59
CA TYR A 113 22.76 -33.23 -22.81
C TYR A 113 22.15 -33.16 -24.23
N ILE A 114 22.07 -31.96 -24.84
CA ILE A 114 21.36 -31.70 -26.09
C ILE A 114 22.22 -30.82 -27.01
N ASN A 115 22.27 -31.17 -28.26
CA ASN A 115 22.90 -30.32 -29.27
C ASN A 115 22.01 -29.12 -29.60
N HIS A 116 22.56 -27.91 -29.44
CA HIS A 116 21.90 -26.63 -29.77
C HIS A 116 20.53 -26.45 -29.14
N PRO A 117 20.40 -26.56 -27.78
CA PRO A 117 19.12 -26.36 -27.13
C PRO A 117 18.65 -24.92 -27.30
N VAL A 118 17.36 -24.73 -27.60
CA VAL A 118 16.69 -23.42 -27.60
C VAL A 118 15.66 -23.44 -26.47
N VAL A 119 15.88 -22.58 -25.51
CA VAL A 119 15.04 -22.53 -24.28
C VAL A 119 14.32 -21.21 -24.25
N THR A 120 13.05 -21.25 -23.90
CA THR A 120 12.21 -20.07 -23.60
C THR A 120 11.66 -20.21 -22.19
N VAL A 121 11.84 -19.17 -21.38
CA VAL A 121 11.23 -19.08 -20.04
C VAL A 121 10.22 -17.95 -20.06
N ALA A 122 8.99 -18.25 -19.70
CA ALA A 122 7.91 -17.28 -19.55
C ALA A 122 7.36 -17.33 -18.13
N LEU A 123 7.00 -16.18 -17.58
CA LEU A 123 6.23 -16.09 -16.36
C LEU A 123 4.78 -16.49 -16.68
N GLU A 124 4.31 -17.59 -16.09
CA GLU A 124 2.93 -18.05 -16.26
C GLU A 124 2.01 -17.39 -15.24
N MET A 125 2.45 -17.37 -13.98
CA MET A 125 1.73 -16.75 -12.90
C MET A 125 2.72 -16.11 -11.91
N ALA A 126 2.58 -14.83 -11.67
CA ALA A 126 3.33 -14.18 -10.61
C ALA A 126 2.74 -14.55 -9.25
N ARG A 127 3.58 -14.60 -8.23
CA ARG A 127 3.13 -14.84 -6.85
C ARG A 127 2.10 -13.79 -6.43
N PRO A 128 1.08 -14.15 -5.65
CA PRO A 128 0.16 -13.19 -5.04
C PRO A 128 0.92 -12.18 -4.17
N ILE A 129 0.44 -10.95 -4.15
CA ILE A 129 0.92 -9.94 -3.21
C ILE A 129 0.02 -9.92 -1.97
N LYS A 130 0.61 -9.52 -0.84
CA LYS A 130 -0.13 -9.35 0.42
C LYS A 130 -0.39 -7.88 0.66
N VAL A 131 -1.65 -7.54 0.87
CA VAL A 131 -2.12 -6.24 1.36
C VAL A 131 -2.86 -6.46 2.68
N THR A 132 -3.03 -5.41 3.47
CA THR A 132 -3.77 -5.52 4.74
C THR A 132 -5.04 -4.68 4.66
N MET A 133 -6.17 -5.29 4.99
CA MET A 133 -7.47 -4.61 5.07
C MET A 133 -7.77 -4.21 6.51
N VAL A 134 -8.16 -2.96 6.74
CA VAL A 134 -8.43 -2.40 8.09
C VAL A 134 -9.68 -1.53 8.06
N GLY A 135 -10.43 -1.50 9.16
CA GLY A 135 -11.61 -0.64 9.35
C GLY A 135 -12.90 -1.31 8.90
N GLU A 136 -13.80 -0.55 8.30
CA GLU A 136 -15.19 -0.95 8.02
C GLU A 136 -15.32 -1.82 6.75
N VAL A 137 -14.67 -2.98 6.79
CA VAL A 137 -14.76 -4.05 5.77
C VAL A 137 -15.17 -5.37 6.42
N ASN A 138 -15.83 -6.24 5.68
CA ASN A 138 -16.33 -7.51 6.22
C ASN A 138 -15.22 -8.48 6.64
N ARG A 139 -14.05 -8.42 6.00
CA ARG A 139 -12.85 -9.20 6.37
C ARG A 139 -11.68 -8.27 6.62
N ILE A 140 -11.27 -8.16 7.87
CA ILE A 140 -10.09 -7.42 8.32
C ILE A 140 -8.89 -8.37 8.34
N GLY A 141 -7.71 -7.86 8.03
CA GLY A 141 -6.46 -8.60 8.10
C GLY A 141 -5.74 -8.72 6.77
N PRO A 142 -4.73 -9.60 6.70
CA PRO A 142 -3.97 -9.81 5.46
C PRO A 142 -4.85 -10.45 4.40
N LEU A 143 -4.75 -9.90 3.19
CA LEU A 143 -5.45 -10.38 2.00
C LEU A 143 -4.41 -10.65 0.91
N GLU A 144 -4.48 -11.83 0.30
CA GLU A 144 -3.68 -12.18 -0.88
C GLU A 144 -4.47 -11.80 -2.12
N ILE A 145 -3.85 -11.02 -2.99
CA ILE A 145 -4.42 -10.54 -4.25
C ILE A 145 -3.38 -10.68 -5.37
N ASP A 146 -3.85 -10.68 -6.61
CA ASP A 146 -2.95 -10.75 -7.75
C ASP A 146 -2.11 -9.48 -7.90
N PRO A 147 -0.87 -9.58 -8.40
CA PRO A 147 -0.06 -8.41 -8.72
C PRO A 147 -0.78 -7.49 -9.70
N GLY A 148 -0.82 -6.21 -9.39
CA GLY A 148 -1.52 -5.22 -10.21
C GLY A 148 -3.03 -5.13 -9.94
N ALA A 149 -3.53 -5.78 -8.89
CA ALA A 149 -4.91 -5.61 -8.46
C ALA A 149 -5.21 -4.17 -8.04
N SER A 150 -6.44 -3.76 -8.28
CA SER A 150 -6.96 -2.44 -7.91
C SER A 150 -7.47 -2.40 -6.47
N VAL A 151 -7.72 -1.19 -5.97
CA VAL A 151 -8.36 -0.99 -4.66
C VAL A 151 -9.76 -1.64 -4.63
N LEU A 152 -10.49 -1.58 -5.74
CA LEU A 152 -11.84 -2.17 -5.84
C LEU A 152 -11.78 -3.70 -5.72
N GLU A 153 -10.81 -4.35 -6.36
CA GLU A 153 -10.62 -5.80 -6.25
C GLU A 153 -10.25 -6.22 -4.81
N ALA A 154 -9.41 -5.45 -4.13
CA ALA A 154 -9.10 -5.71 -2.72
C ALA A 154 -10.33 -5.56 -1.82
N LEU A 155 -11.15 -4.53 -2.05
CA LEU A 155 -12.41 -4.34 -1.32
C LEU A 155 -13.39 -5.50 -1.57
N ALA A 156 -13.51 -5.95 -2.83
CA ALA A 156 -14.33 -7.12 -3.18
C ALA A 156 -13.80 -8.40 -2.51
N GLY A 157 -12.48 -8.61 -2.52
CA GLY A 157 -11.82 -9.73 -1.84
C GLY A 157 -12.00 -9.73 -0.33
N ALA A 158 -12.13 -8.53 0.28
CA ALA A 158 -12.46 -8.37 1.70
C ALA A 158 -13.97 -8.58 2.01
N GLY A 159 -14.78 -8.92 1.00
CA GLY A 159 -16.23 -9.12 1.16
C GLY A 159 -17.04 -7.84 1.18
N GLY A 160 -16.46 -6.71 0.72
CA GLY A 160 -17.12 -5.41 0.66
C GLY A 160 -17.13 -4.67 2.00
N PHE A 161 -17.98 -3.67 2.06
CA PHE A 161 -18.11 -2.76 3.21
C PHE A 161 -19.07 -3.29 4.26
N THR A 162 -18.87 -2.86 5.52
CA THR A 162 -19.88 -2.98 6.57
C THR A 162 -20.96 -1.89 6.38
N GLU A 163 -22.04 -1.98 7.17
CA GLU A 163 -23.11 -0.97 7.18
C GLU A 163 -22.67 0.39 7.73
N TYR A 164 -21.55 0.43 8.45
CA TYR A 164 -21.02 1.64 9.08
C TYR A 164 -19.94 2.34 8.22
N ALA A 165 -19.58 1.76 7.09
CA ALA A 165 -18.49 2.26 6.26
C ALA A 165 -18.79 3.62 5.61
N HIS A 166 -17.85 4.53 5.74
CA HIS A 166 -17.84 5.80 5.01
C HIS A 166 -17.17 5.61 3.64
N LYS A 167 -17.99 5.38 2.61
CA LYS A 167 -17.52 5.08 1.24
C LYS A 167 -16.72 6.20 0.58
N ASP A 168 -16.77 7.40 1.12
CA ASP A 168 -15.95 8.55 0.72
C ASP A 168 -14.61 8.64 1.46
N ARG A 169 -14.34 7.70 2.38
CA ARG A 169 -13.16 7.67 3.25
C ARG A 169 -12.40 6.37 3.16
N ILE A 170 -12.00 6.05 1.95
CA ILE A 170 -11.12 4.92 1.66
C ILE A 170 -9.70 5.46 1.52
N PHE A 171 -8.74 4.84 2.18
CA PHE A 171 -7.34 5.23 2.12
C PHE A 171 -6.46 4.04 1.83
N VAL A 172 -5.44 4.26 1.03
CA VAL A 172 -4.30 3.35 0.90
C VAL A 172 -3.12 3.99 1.61
N MET A 173 -2.61 3.31 2.62
CA MET A 173 -1.37 3.70 3.27
C MET A 173 -0.23 2.94 2.60
N ARG A 174 0.63 3.69 1.91
CA ARG A 174 1.81 3.15 1.22
C ARG A 174 3.06 3.63 1.91
N GLN A 175 3.93 2.70 2.24
CA GLN A 175 5.24 3.00 2.78
C GLN A 175 6.30 2.68 1.74
N GLU A 176 7.09 3.68 1.38
CA GLU A 176 8.30 3.49 0.59
C GLU A 176 9.52 3.47 1.50
N ASP A 177 10.56 2.73 1.08
CA ASP A 177 11.79 2.62 1.86
C ASP A 177 12.39 3.99 2.19
N GLY A 178 12.60 4.24 3.48
CA GLY A 178 13.19 5.49 3.98
C GLY A 178 12.28 6.71 3.98
N ALA A 179 11.00 6.58 3.56
CA ALA A 179 10.03 7.67 3.57
C ALA A 179 8.97 7.49 4.67
N ALA A 180 8.31 8.59 5.05
CA ALA A 180 7.12 8.49 5.90
C ALA A 180 5.96 7.85 5.10
N PRO A 181 5.07 7.08 5.77
CA PRO A 181 3.91 6.50 5.10
C PRO A 181 3.08 7.59 4.42
N GLU A 182 2.73 7.39 3.17
CA GLU A 182 1.83 8.26 2.44
C GLU A 182 0.41 7.72 2.51
N ARG A 183 -0.55 8.60 2.80
CA ARG A 183 -1.96 8.29 2.92
C ARG A 183 -2.69 8.80 1.69
N ILE A 184 -3.08 7.88 0.79
CA ILE A 184 -3.71 8.17 -0.51
C ILE A 184 -5.21 7.96 -0.34
N ARG A 185 -6.01 8.97 -0.64
CA ARG A 185 -7.47 8.94 -0.46
C ARG A 185 -8.19 8.62 -1.74
N PHE A 186 -9.25 7.81 -1.61
CA PHE A 186 -10.17 7.39 -2.67
C PHE A 186 -11.60 7.68 -2.26
N ARG A 187 -12.45 7.85 -3.26
CA ARG A 187 -13.92 7.77 -3.14
C ARG A 187 -14.38 6.50 -3.83
N TYR A 188 -15.35 5.84 -3.25
CA TYR A 188 -15.92 4.63 -3.86
C TYR A 188 -16.55 4.91 -5.22
N ASP A 189 -17.23 6.06 -5.35
CA ASP A 189 -17.88 6.45 -6.59
C ASP A 189 -16.88 6.58 -7.75
N ASP A 190 -15.69 7.16 -7.50
CA ASP A 190 -14.62 7.28 -8.49
C ASP A 190 -14.11 5.89 -8.94
N LEU A 191 -14.08 4.93 -8.00
CA LEU A 191 -13.66 3.56 -8.30
C LEU A 191 -14.68 2.80 -9.17
N ILE A 192 -16.00 2.91 -8.88
CA ILE A 192 -17.04 2.17 -9.61
C ILE A 192 -17.42 2.81 -10.94
N HIS A 193 -17.31 4.13 -11.05
CA HIS A 193 -17.60 4.83 -12.31
C HIS A 193 -16.34 5.01 -13.20
N ALA A 194 -15.20 4.50 -12.74
CA ALA A 194 -13.91 4.59 -13.43
C ALA A 194 -13.48 6.04 -13.71
N GLU A 195 -13.70 6.94 -12.73
CA GLU A 195 -13.36 8.36 -12.83
C GLU A 195 -11.94 8.64 -12.33
N GLY A 196 -11.30 9.64 -12.91
CA GLY A 196 -9.97 10.10 -12.54
C GLY A 196 -8.89 9.01 -12.63
N ARG A 197 -7.97 9.02 -11.67
CA ARG A 197 -6.86 8.06 -11.58
C ARG A 197 -7.16 6.85 -10.69
N ALA A 198 -8.27 6.85 -9.97
CA ALA A 198 -8.64 5.79 -9.05
C ALA A 198 -8.65 4.39 -9.69
N PRO A 199 -9.22 4.18 -10.90
CA PRO A 199 -9.26 2.86 -11.52
C PRO A 199 -7.88 2.40 -12.05
N THR A 200 -6.95 3.30 -12.28
CA THR A 200 -5.59 2.97 -12.77
C THR A 200 -4.59 2.73 -11.65
N PHE A 201 -4.94 3.09 -10.43
CA PHE A 201 -4.08 2.86 -9.26
C PHE A 201 -3.94 1.36 -8.98
N ARG A 202 -2.71 0.91 -8.78
CA ARG A 202 -2.39 -0.50 -8.50
C ARG A 202 -1.83 -0.66 -7.10
N LEU A 203 -2.35 -1.63 -6.39
CA LEU A 203 -1.86 -2.00 -5.08
C LEU A 203 -0.48 -2.66 -5.19
N ARG A 204 0.34 -2.42 -4.16
CA ARG A 204 1.69 -2.97 -4.04
C ARG A 204 1.80 -3.86 -2.80
N PRO A 205 2.79 -4.78 -2.76
CA PRO A 205 3.05 -5.55 -1.54
C PRO A 205 3.26 -4.64 -0.34
N GLY A 206 2.55 -4.93 0.76
CA GLY A 206 2.65 -4.17 2.00
C GLY A 206 1.72 -2.95 2.10
N ASP A 207 0.96 -2.62 1.06
CA ASP A 207 -0.07 -1.58 1.16
C ASP A 207 -1.11 -1.95 2.24
N VAL A 208 -1.57 -0.94 2.98
CA VAL A 208 -2.67 -1.08 3.94
C VAL A 208 -3.87 -0.29 3.42
N VAL A 209 -4.96 -1.00 3.15
CA VAL A 209 -6.23 -0.39 2.72
C VAL A 209 -7.10 -0.16 3.95
N VAL A 210 -7.42 1.08 4.23
CA VAL A 210 -8.20 1.51 5.40
C VAL A 210 -9.53 2.07 4.94
N VAL A 211 -10.62 1.57 5.51
CA VAL A 211 -11.99 2.09 5.31
C VAL A 211 -12.47 2.65 6.65
N GLU A 212 -12.82 3.95 6.68
CA GLU A 212 -13.35 4.58 7.88
C GLU A 212 -14.88 4.50 7.96
#